data_9db743e41155a4a36c964fdacaaf41c2
#
_entry.id   9db743e41155a4a36c964fdacaaf41c2
#
_cell.length_a   1.000
_cell.length_b   1.000
_cell.length_c   1.000
_cell.angle_alpha   90.00
_cell.angle_beta   90.00
_cell.angle_gamma   90.00
#
_symmetry.space_group_name_H-M   'P 1'
#
loop_
_entity.id
_entity.type
_entity.pdbx_description
1 polymer ?
#
loop_
_entity_poly.entity_id
_entity_poly.type
_entity_poly.pdbx_seq_one_letter_code
_entity_poly.pdbx_strand_id
1 'polypeptide(L)'
;MKTYQVILSLLCFTYIYSAIEKCKDITSPSVETCSKGLSQIDINDGYSKCCFGKNKRYKNSEESTTCVPLAQNQFENLEYMIHVGKLNGEIYEASVDCSSVFFKLSFLSLILILL
;
A
#
# COMPACT_ATOMS: atom_id res chain seq x y z
N MET A 1 -24.57 -27.90 16.93
CA MET A 1 -24.75 -26.55 16.31
C MET A 1 -23.96 -25.45 16.99
N LYS A 2 -23.90 -25.40 18.31
CA LYS A 2 -23.15 -24.35 19.02
C LYS A 2 -21.61 -24.40 18.81
N THR A 3 -21.04 -25.59 18.63
CA THR A 3 -19.62 -25.79 18.38
C THR A 3 -19.19 -25.26 17.00
N TYR A 4 -20.05 -25.32 15.99
CA TYR A 4 -19.77 -24.80 14.66
C TYR A 4 -19.63 -23.28 14.64
N GLN A 5 -20.50 -22.58 15.35
CA GLN A 5 -20.47 -21.11 15.42
C GLN A 5 -19.23 -20.60 16.16
N VAL A 6 -18.78 -21.30 17.18
CA VAL A 6 -17.56 -20.93 17.93
C VAL A 6 -16.31 -21.11 17.05
N ILE A 7 -16.23 -22.21 16.29
CA ILE A 7 -15.11 -22.46 15.37
C ILE A 7 -15.07 -21.43 14.25
N LEU A 8 -16.22 -21.07 13.67
CA LEU A 8 -16.32 -20.03 12.64
C LEU A 8 -15.91 -18.66 13.18
N SER A 9 -16.31 -18.33 14.40
CA SER A 9 -15.93 -17.07 15.06
C SER A 9 -14.42 -17.01 15.32
N LEU A 10 -13.79 -18.11 15.73
CA LEU A 10 -12.35 -18.20 15.93
C LEU A 10 -11.58 -18.07 14.63
N LEU A 11 -12.07 -18.67 13.54
CA LEU A 11 -11.48 -18.55 12.23
C LEU A 11 -11.57 -17.12 11.67
N CYS A 12 -12.70 -16.44 11.87
CA CYS A 12 -12.86 -15.03 11.52
C CYS A 12 -11.93 -14.14 12.33
N PHE A 13 -11.75 -14.43 13.61
CA PHE A 13 -10.86 -13.69 14.49
C PHE A 13 -9.39 -13.85 14.09
N THR A 14 -8.95 -15.06 13.75
CA THR A 14 -7.58 -15.30 13.23
C THR A 14 -7.35 -14.61 11.89
N TYR A 15 -8.34 -14.58 11.03
CA TYR A 15 -8.26 -13.89 9.74
C TYR A 15 -8.13 -12.38 9.90
N ILE A 16 -8.92 -11.79 10.79
CA ILE A 16 -8.86 -10.36 11.11
C ILE A 16 -7.52 -10.02 11.77
N TYR A 17 -7.02 -10.88 12.64
CA TYR A 17 -5.75 -10.67 13.33
C TYR A 17 -4.55 -10.71 12.36
N SER A 18 -4.58 -11.58 11.35
CA SER A 18 -3.52 -11.63 10.34
C SER A 18 -3.54 -10.44 9.37
N ALA A 19 -4.65 -9.69 9.30
CA ALA A 19 -4.79 -8.49 8.46
C ALA A 19 -4.37 -7.19 9.16
N ILE A 20 -3.81 -7.24 10.37
CA ILE A 20 -3.41 -6.06 11.16
C ILE A 20 -1.95 -5.63 10.85
N GLU A 21 -1.31 -6.24 9.88
CA GLU A 21 0.05 -5.87 9.49
C GLU A 21 0.08 -4.48 8.87
N LYS A 22 1.03 -3.65 9.30
CA LYS A 22 1.19 -2.31 8.74
C LYS A 22 1.69 -2.37 7.30
N CYS A 23 1.32 -1.39 6.50
CA CYS A 23 1.77 -1.24 5.12
C CYS A 23 3.29 -1.39 4.98
N LYS A 24 4.07 -0.70 5.81
CA LYS A 24 5.53 -0.71 5.76
C LYS A 24 6.16 -2.06 6.13
N ASP A 25 5.42 -2.94 6.79
CA ASP A 25 5.93 -4.23 7.29
C ASP A 25 5.68 -5.37 6.31
N ILE A 26 5.10 -5.11 5.15
CA ILE A 26 4.86 -6.11 4.13
C ILE A 26 6.18 -6.65 3.61
N THR A 27 6.38 -7.97 3.71
CA THR A 27 7.65 -8.64 3.41
C THR A 27 7.90 -8.88 1.93
N SER A 28 6.84 -9.00 1.13
CA SER A 28 6.93 -9.22 -0.31
C SER A 28 6.27 -8.07 -1.05
N PRO A 29 6.91 -6.88 -1.10
CA PRO A 29 6.28 -5.72 -1.70
C PRO A 29 6.13 -5.86 -3.21
N SER A 30 4.94 -5.55 -3.69
CA SER A 30 4.59 -5.42 -5.10
C SER A 30 3.48 -4.39 -5.20
N VAL A 31 3.19 -3.93 -6.42
CA VAL A 31 2.07 -3.00 -6.63
C VAL A 31 0.77 -3.59 -6.08
N GLU A 32 0.53 -4.87 -6.33
CA GLU A 32 -0.69 -5.56 -5.89
C GLU A 32 -0.74 -5.74 -4.38
N THR A 33 0.32 -6.27 -3.75
CA THR A 33 0.34 -6.51 -2.30
C THR A 33 0.30 -5.21 -1.51
N CYS A 34 0.99 -4.16 -1.97
CA CYS A 34 0.96 -2.87 -1.32
C CYS A 34 -0.42 -2.22 -1.40
N SER A 35 -1.08 -2.28 -2.55
CA SER A 35 -2.39 -1.66 -2.74
C SER A 35 -3.46 -2.24 -1.81
N LYS A 36 -3.30 -3.49 -1.39
CA LYS A 36 -4.20 -4.17 -0.45
C LYS A 36 -3.73 -4.10 1.00
N GLY A 37 -2.58 -3.48 1.24
CA GLY A 37 -1.89 -3.53 2.52
C GLY A 37 -2.22 -2.44 3.52
N LEU A 38 -3.15 -1.54 3.19
CA LEU A 38 -3.55 -0.48 4.13
C LEU A 38 -4.35 -1.08 5.28
N SER A 39 -3.76 -1.05 6.48
CA SER A 39 -4.38 -1.60 7.69
C SER A 39 -5.16 -0.51 8.45
N GLN A 40 -5.95 -0.94 9.42
CA GLN A 40 -6.64 0.00 10.31
C GLN A 40 -5.66 0.84 11.13
N ILE A 41 -4.51 0.27 11.49
CA ILE A 41 -3.45 1.00 12.20
C ILE A 41 -2.93 2.14 11.32
N ASP A 42 -2.70 1.89 10.03
CA ASP A 42 -2.27 2.91 9.09
C ASP A 42 -3.29 4.04 8.97
N ILE A 43 -4.57 3.68 8.90
CA ILE A 43 -5.68 4.66 8.83
C ILE A 43 -5.71 5.50 10.10
N ASN A 44 -5.55 4.88 11.26
CA ASN A 44 -5.52 5.58 12.55
C ASN A 44 -4.33 6.53 12.66
N ASP A 45 -3.22 6.20 12.01
CA ASP A 45 -2.01 7.04 11.96
C ASP A 45 -2.11 8.17 10.92
N GLY A 46 -3.22 8.26 10.19
CA GLY A 46 -3.48 9.33 9.24
C GLY A 46 -3.12 9.00 7.78
N TYR A 47 -2.76 7.76 7.48
CA TYR A 47 -2.46 7.33 6.13
C TYR A 47 -3.73 6.94 5.37
N SER A 48 -3.77 7.24 4.09
CA SER A 48 -4.92 6.95 3.23
C SER A 48 -4.60 5.95 2.12
N LYS A 49 -3.32 5.71 1.84
CA LYS A 49 -2.87 4.80 0.76
C LYS A 49 -1.64 4.03 1.19
N CYS A 50 -1.53 2.80 0.66
CA CYS A 50 -0.31 2.00 0.73
C CYS A 50 0.18 1.79 -0.70
N CYS A 51 1.37 2.26 -1.01
CA CYS A 51 1.90 2.31 -2.38
C CYS A 51 3.19 1.53 -2.49
N PHE A 52 3.49 1.05 -3.70
CA PHE A 52 4.72 0.33 -3.98
C PHE A 52 5.84 1.32 -4.31
N GLY A 53 6.88 1.35 -3.49
CA GLY A 53 8.02 2.24 -3.65
C GLY A 53 9.28 1.51 -4.08
N LYS A 54 10.00 2.09 -5.03
CA LYS A 54 11.35 1.69 -5.44
C LYS A 54 12.28 2.86 -5.19
N ASN A 55 13.44 2.57 -4.63
CA ASN A 55 14.39 3.61 -4.27
C ASN A 55 15.83 3.17 -4.51
N LYS A 56 16.62 4.06 -5.13
CA LYS A 56 18.08 3.97 -5.18
C LYS A 56 18.66 5.18 -4.47
N ARG A 57 19.54 4.94 -3.52
CA ARG A 57 20.19 6.01 -2.78
C ARG A 57 21.37 6.62 -3.56
N TYR A 58 22.12 5.78 -4.26
CA TYR A 58 23.26 6.18 -5.09
C TYR A 58 23.15 5.53 -6.47
N LYS A 59 23.86 6.09 -7.44
CA LYS A 59 23.87 5.60 -8.83
C LYS A 59 24.20 4.11 -8.94
N ASN A 60 25.16 3.64 -8.14
CA ASN A 60 25.64 2.25 -8.18
C ASN A 60 25.07 1.38 -7.04
N SER A 61 24.13 1.90 -6.27
CA SER A 61 23.50 1.13 -5.21
C SER A 61 22.40 0.20 -5.76
N GLU A 62 22.10 -0.85 -5.01
CA GLU A 62 20.98 -1.71 -5.33
C GLU A 62 19.66 -0.98 -5.11
N GLU A 63 18.69 -1.29 -5.96
CA GLU A 63 17.33 -0.78 -5.82
C GLU A 63 16.65 -1.49 -4.66
N SER A 64 16.11 -0.72 -3.73
CA SER A 64 15.29 -1.26 -2.64
C SER A 64 13.82 -1.07 -2.96
N THR A 65 13.01 -2.06 -2.58
CA THR A 65 11.56 -2.04 -2.77
C THR A 65 10.87 -2.17 -1.43
N THR A 66 9.80 -1.41 -1.24
CA THR A 66 9.02 -1.43 0.00
C THR A 66 7.60 -0.95 -0.27
N CYS A 67 6.68 -1.29 0.62
CA CYS A 67 5.39 -0.64 0.65
C CYS A 67 5.49 0.64 1.48
N VAL A 68 5.00 1.73 0.94
CA VAL A 68 5.08 3.07 1.55
C VAL A 68 3.67 3.54 1.91
N PRO A 69 3.39 3.78 3.21
CA PRO A 69 2.13 4.41 3.59
C PRO A 69 2.18 5.91 3.30
N LEU A 70 1.13 6.44 2.70
CA LEU A 70 1.04 7.84 2.34
C LEU A 70 -0.27 8.46 2.85
N ALA A 71 -0.16 9.62 3.46
CA ALA A 71 -1.32 10.47 3.72
C ALA A 71 -1.76 11.16 2.42
N GLN A 72 -2.97 11.69 2.38
CA GLN A 72 -3.52 12.30 1.18
C GLN A 72 -2.68 13.48 0.68
N ASN A 73 -2.21 14.32 1.58
CA ASN A 73 -1.35 15.46 1.23
C ASN A 73 0.02 15.01 0.69
N GLN A 74 0.57 13.93 1.21
CA GLN A 74 1.82 13.35 0.72
C GLN A 74 1.63 12.79 -0.69
N PHE A 75 0.54 12.11 -0.93
CA PHE A 75 0.20 11.57 -2.25
C PHE A 75 0.06 12.68 -3.30
N GLU A 76 -0.60 13.77 -2.95
CA GLU A 76 -0.79 14.91 -3.85
C GLU A 76 0.50 15.64 -4.17
N ASN A 77 1.49 15.61 -3.27
CA ASN A 77 2.78 16.30 -3.42
C ASN A 77 3.94 15.33 -3.67
N LEU A 78 3.65 14.11 -4.11
CA LEU A 78 4.65 13.04 -4.22
C LEU A 78 5.80 13.40 -5.17
N GLU A 79 5.50 13.93 -6.35
CA GLU A 79 6.52 14.35 -7.32
C GLU A 79 7.45 15.42 -6.74
N TYR A 80 6.88 16.38 -6.04
CA TYR A 80 7.64 17.43 -5.37
C TYR A 80 8.56 16.87 -4.29
N MET A 81 8.05 15.94 -3.47
CA MET A 81 8.84 15.30 -2.41
C MET A 81 10.02 14.52 -2.97
N ILE A 82 9.81 13.78 -4.05
CA ILE A 82 10.86 13.04 -4.74
C ILE A 82 11.91 14.01 -5.31
N HIS A 83 11.46 15.08 -5.92
CA HIS A 83 12.35 16.11 -6.48
C HIS A 83 13.23 16.74 -5.41
N VAL A 84 12.68 17.10 -4.27
CA VAL A 84 13.42 17.65 -3.12
C VAL A 84 14.44 16.64 -2.59
N GLY A 85 14.06 15.37 -2.49
CA GLY A 85 14.96 14.30 -2.07
C GLY A 85 16.17 14.14 -3.00
N LYS A 86 15.96 14.25 -4.30
CA LYS A 86 17.05 14.24 -5.30
C LYS A 86 17.97 15.44 -5.17
N LEU A 87 17.43 16.63 -4.99
CA LEU A 87 18.20 17.85 -4.80
C LEU A 87 19.06 17.82 -3.54
N ASN A 88 18.54 17.23 -2.46
CA ASN A 88 19.25 17.11 -1.20
C ASN A 88 20.27 15.95 -1.18
N GLY A 89 20.36 15.16 -2.24
CA GLY A 89 21.25 14.00 -2.30
C GLY A 89 20.82 12.80 -1.46
N GLU A 90 19.62 12.82 -0.94
CA GLU A 90 19.07 11.70 -0.13
C GLU A 90 18.61 10.54 -1.02
N ILE A 91 18.20 10.85 -2.24
CA ILE A 91 17.68 9.89 -3.22
C ILE A 91 18.37 10.14 -4.56
N TYR A 92 18.88 9.08 -5.20
CA TYR A 92 19.34 9.14 -6.59
C TYR A 92 18.17 8.97 -7.55
N GLU A 93 17.34 7.95 -7.32
CA GLU A 93 16.16 7.64 -8.12
C GLU A 93 15.09 7.01 -7.22
N ALA A 94 13.86 7.45 -7.37
CA ALA A 94 12.73 6.90 -6.64
C ALA A 94 11.48 6.93 -7.50
N SER A 95 10.67 5.90 -7.37
CA SER A 95 9.34 5.85 -7.96
C SER A 95 8.36 5.28 -6.96
N VAL A 96 7.13 5.77 -6.99
CA VAL A 96 6.05 5.29 -6.13
C VAL A 96 4.83 5.04 -6.99
N ASP A 97 4.34 3.81 -6.94
CA ASP A 97 3.17 3.38 -7.69
C ASP A 97 2.04 3.04 -6.73
N CYS A 98 1.02 3.87 -6.70
CA CYS A 98 -0.17 3.71 -5.86
C CYS A 98 -1.33 3.05 -6.61
N SER A 99 -1.04 2.27 -7.62
CA SER A 99 -1.94 1.46 -8.44
C SER A 99 -3.41 1.88 -8.46
N SER A 100 -3.79 2.61 -9.48
CA SER A 100 -5.19 2.84 -9.81
C SER A 100 -5.79 1.73 -10.67
N VAL A 101 -5.04 0.67 -10.97
CA VAL A 101 -5.47 -0.42 -11.86
C VAL A 101 -6.71 -1.13 -11.29
N PHE A 102 -6.69 -1.39 -9.99
CA PHE A 102 -7.83 -2.00 -9.29
C PHE A 102 -9.09 -1.11 -9.36
N PHE A 103 -8.90 0.19 -9.23
CA PHE A 103 -9.98 1.18 -9.33
C PHE A 103 -10.55 1.24 -10.75
N LYS A 104 -9.69 1.19 -11.77
CA LYS A 104 -10.12 1.16 -13.17
C LYS A 104 -10.93 -0.09 -13.49
N LEU A 105 -10.52 -1.26 -12.98
CA LEU A 105 -11.26 -2.51 -13.14
C LEU A 105 -12.63 -2.46 -12.46
N SER A 106 -12.72 -1.90 -11.27
CA SER A 106 -13.99 -1.71 -10.56
C SER A 106 -14.92 -0.77 -11.31
N PHE A 107 -14.40 0.27 -11.92
CA PHE A 107 -15.15 1.24 -12.70
C PHE A 107 -15.69 0.61 -13.99
N LEU A 108 -14.88 -0.18 -14.68
CA LEU A 108 -15.30 -0.94 -15.86
C LEU A 108 -16.38 -1.97 -15.53
N SER A 109 -16.26 -2.65 -14.39
CA SER A 109 -17.28 -3.59 -13.90
C SER A 109 -18.59 -2.88 -13.64
N LEU A 110 -18.56 -1.69 -13.05
CA LEU A 110 -19.75 -0.86 -12.82
C LEU A 110 -20.41 -0.44 -14.13
N ILE A 111 -19.65 -0.04 -15.12
CA ILE A 111 -20.15 0.32 -16.46
C ILE A 111 -20.81 -0.87 -17.13
N LEU A 112 -20.20 -2.05 -17.06
CA LEU A 112 -20.75 -3.28 -17.62
C LEU A 112 -22.06 -3.71 -16.96
N ILE A 113 -22.20 -3.48 -15.65
CA ILE A 113 -23.43 -3.77 -14.91
C ILE A 113 -24.55 -2.79 -15.28
N LEU A 114 -24.22 -1.53 -15.55
CA LEU A 114 -25.17 -0.49 -15.92
C LEU A 114 -25.62 -0.55 -17.38
N LEU A 115 -24.89 -1.25 -18.23
CA LEU A 115 -25.24 -1.49 -19.62
C LEU A 115 -26.10 -2.77 -19.77
#